data_5aa9f2aa8056f504e02ec8e18ef52148
#
_entry.id   5aa9f2aa8056f504e02ec8e18ef52148
#
_cell.length_a   1.000
_cell.length_b   1.000
_cell.length_c   1.000
_cell.angle_alpha   90.00
_cell.angle_beta   90.00
_cell.angle_gamma   90.00
#
_symmetry.space_group_name_H-M   'P 1'
#
loop_
_entity.id
_entity.type
_entity.pdbx_description
1 polymer ?
#
loop_
_entity_poly.entity_id
_entity_poly.type
_entity_poly.pdbx_seq_one_letter_code
_entity_poly.pdbx_strand_id
1 'polypeptide(L)'
;MNYSETNSEELFDRFEENEMPDEKDPFCNQTENRSFRESYSHVIPAFFFRTEKCRKKPSQYERKRLRYFYNITGTLLMAKLFIEAASLLVFYILMFLFAFALSPNLNFYYSALSDETIKYAFRIIAVIVSSGSVFFAGCRFSELKPARLLKGKGTIKTGDVVLSFMTGMFVAALANIITFSFPFSPTAYMPSAMYIEKDWTLVAAAALCNCIVIPAADGLIFRGLALKNLSRASQRFGIITSSLLCALATCSLPAMLPAFLMSLLLCSITVKYNSVIPSVLIHMAVNTSSMIISVYSIFAWDQSELLMRVWTIITLVLGGVFTFIRLIREPLPKNKPEQRRRALPVLLTSAFVILLFPLYALTSLAKLLYFMYM
;
A
#
# COMPACT_ATOMS: atom_id res chain seq x y z
N MET A 1 35.70 -10.00 -21.03
CA MET A 1 35.00 -8.71 -21.04
C MET A 1 34.56 -8.45 -19.61
N ASN A 2 35.34 -7.63 -18.90
CA ASN A 2 34.98 -7.22 -17.53
C ASN A 2 33.85 -6.21 -17.61
N TYR A 3 32.65 -6.62 -17.28
CA TYR A 3 31.59 -5.69 -16.91
C TYR A 3 32.03 -5.09 -15.57
N SER A 4 32.54 -3.84 -15.62
CA SER A 4 32.66 -3.04 -14.40
C SER A 4 31.28 -3.01 -13.75
N GLU A 5 31.20 -3.45 -12.50
CA GLU A 5 30.10 -3.23 -11.59
C GLU A 5 29.89 -1.72 -11.48
N THR A 6 29.15 -1.15 -12.42
CA THR A 6 28.59 0.19 -12.24
C THR A 6 27.68 0.07 -11.04
N ASN A 7 28.05 0.74 -9.98
CA ASN A 7 27.43 0.73 -8.67
C ASN A 7 25.91 0.87 -8.84
N SER A 8 25.17 -0.20 -8.56
CA SER A 8 23.69 -0.20 -8.58
C SER A 8 23.12 0.88 -7.65
N GLU A 9 23.94 1.37 -6.72
CA GLU A 9 23.66 2.44 -5.78
C GLU A 9 23.60 3.83 -6.45
N GLU A 10 24.54 4.15 -7.32
CA GLU A 10 24.52 5.42 -8.07
C GLU A 10 23.36 5.50 -9.04
N LEU A 11 22.99 4.37 -9.63
CA LEU A 11 21.85 4.31 -10.54
C LEU A 11 20.51 4.52 -9.79
N PHE A 12 20.46 4.06 -8.53
CA PHE A 12 19.27 4.18 -7.68
C PHE A 12 19.12 5.62 -7.14
N ASP A 13 20.22 6.25 -6.73
CA ASP A 13 20.21 7.64 -6.27
C ASP A 13 19.81 8.60 -7.41
N ARG A 14 20.20 8.32 -8.66
CA ARG A 14 19.74 9.08 -9.84
C ARG A 14 18.24 8.91 -10.14
N PHE A 15 17.65 7.77 -9.81
CA PHE A 15 16.20 7.57 -9.91
C PHE A 15 15.43 8.28 -8.78
N GLU A 16 16.06 8.52 -7.62
CA GLU A 16 15.47 9.29 -6.52
C GLU A 16 15.35 10.79 -6.84
N GLU A 17 16.20 11.32 -7.69
CA GLU A 17 16.19 12.73 -8.13
C GLU A 17 15.20 13.05 -9.26
N ASN A 18 14.34 12.10 -9.67
CA ASN A 18 13.39 12.24 -10.80
C ASN A 18 14.04 12.41 -12.18
N GLU A 19 15.33 12.28 -12.29
CA GLU A 19 16.00 12.29 -13.57
C GLU A 19 16.31 10.84 -13.96
N MET A 20 15.63 10.35 -15.03
CA MET A 20 16.18 9.22 -15.75
C MET A 20 17.58 9.63 -16.21
N PRO A 21 18.61 8.78 -16.06
CA PRO A 21 19.90 9.09 -16.64
C PRO A 21 19.65 9.39 -18.13
N ASP A 22 19.84 10.63 -18.51
CA ASP A 22 19.89 10.96 -19.93
C ASP A 22 20.96 10.06 -20.50
N GLU A 23 20.56 9.21 -21.45
CA GLU A 23 21.51 8.46 -22.25
C GLU A 23 22.51 9.49 -22.76
N LYS A 24 23.79 9.26 -22.60
CA LYS A 24 24.86 10.19 -23.01
C LYS A 24 24.80 10.39 -24.52
N ASP A 25 23.80 11.11 -24.94
CA ASP A 25 23.70 11.60 -26.30
C ASP A 25 24.25 13.03 -26.27
N PRO A 26 25.44 13.24 -26.84
CA PRO A 26 26.10 14.54 -26.83
C PRO A 26 25.25 15.66 -27.40
N PHE A 27 24.21 15.35 -28.19
CA PHE A 27 23.30 16.33 -28.78
C PHE A 27 22.05 16.62 -27.95
N CYS A 28 21.74 15.81 -26.93
CA CYS A 28 20.53 15.94 -26.12
C CYS A 28 20.80 16.37 -24.68
N ASN A 29 22.02 16.31 -24.19
CA ASN A 29 22.39 16.77 -22.85
C ASN A 29 22.78 18.25 -22.87
N GLN A 30 21.87 19.09 -22.36
CA GLN A 30 22.08 20.54 -22.35
C GLN A 30 23.21 20.98 -21.41
N THR A 31 23.50 20.21 -20.36
CA THR A 31 24.52 20.53 -19.37
C THR A 31 25.91 20.13 -19.80
N GLU A 32 26.08 18.93 -20.33
CA GLU A 32 27.38 18.42 -20.77
C GLU A 32 27.90 19.08 -22.05
N ASN A 33 27.02 19.62 -22.89
CA ASN A 33 27.40 20.27 -24.14
C ASN A 33 27.35 21.80 -24.11
N ARG A 34 27.33 22.40 -22.90
CA ARG A 34 27.30 23.86 -22.77
C ARG A 34 28.54 24.49 -23.39
N SER A 35 29.71 23.95 -23.10
CA SER A 35 30.99 24.41 -23.68
C SER A 35 31.06 24.20 -25.19
N PHE A 36 30.55 23.07 -25.70
CA PHE A 36 30.48 22.81 -27.15
C PHE A 36 29.54 23.78 -27.81
N ARG A 37 28.39 24.08 -27.21
CA ARG A 37 27.40 25.02 -27.71
C ARG A 37 27.94 26.45 -27.74
N GLU A 38 28.68 26.86 -26.72
CA GLU A 38 29.33 28.16 -26.66
C GLU A 38 30.43 28.30 -27.70
N SER A 39 31.21 27.24 -27.97
CA SER A 39 32.28 27.24 -28.98
C SER A 39 31.78 27.39 -30.41
N TYR A 40 30.59 26.92 -30.73
CA TYR A 40 30.03 26.91 -32.07
C TYR A 40 28.89 27.94 -32.27
N SER A 41 28.57 28.75 -31.27
CA SER A 41 27.46 29.69 -31.27
C SER A 41 27.57 30.77 -32.36
N HIS A 42 28.80 31.12 -32.77
CA HIS A 42 29.06 32.07 -33.83
C HIS A 42 29.14 31.45 -35.25
N VAL A 43 29.22 30.13 -35.32
CA VAL A 43 29.35 29.45 -36.63
C VAL A 43 28.00 28.87 -37.09
N ILE A 44 27.14 28.50 -36.13
CA ILE A 44 25.87 27.86 -36.42
C ILE A 44 24.72 28.78 -35.95
N PRO A 45 23.82 29.22 -36.80
CA PRO A 45 22.70 30.04 -36.40
C PRO A 45 21.85 29.39 -35.31
N ALA A 46 21.49 30.16 -34.28
CA ALA A 46 20.75 29.68 -33.12
C ALA A 46 19.43 28.93 -33.42
N PHE A 47 18.83 29.15 -34.61
CA PHE A 47 17.64 28.41 -35.01
C PHE A 47 17.88 26.93 -35.36
N PHE A 48 19.11 26.53 -35.70
CA PHE A 48 19.48 25.11 -35.85
C PHE A 48 19.51 24.37 -34.54
N PHE A 49 19.75 25.09 -33.45
CA PHE A 49 19.71 24.55 -32.07
C PHE A 49 18.39 24.84 -31.40
N ARG A 50 17.35 25.24 -32.12
CA ARG A 50 16.01 25.11 -31.59
C ARG A 50 15.79 23.62 -31.44
N THR A 51 16.31 23.11 -30.35
CA THR A 51 16.01 21.76 -29.88
C THR A 51 14.50 21.68 -29.84
N GLU A 52 13.89 21.19 -30.92
CA GLU A 52 12.66 20.46 -30.76
C GLU A 52 12.99 19.57 -29.58
N LYS A 53 12.30 19.80 -28.44
CA LYS A 53 12.44 18.95 -27.25
C LYS A 53 12.51 17.56 -27.79
N CYS A 54 13.71 16.94 -27.77
CA CYS A 54 13.89 15.62 -28.34
C CYS A 54 12.88 14.74 -27.65
N ARG A 55 11.76 14.47 -28.29
CA ARG A 55 10.72 13.55 -27.81
C ARG A 55 11.30 12.15 -27.97
N LYS A 56 12.38 11.87 -27.21
CA LYS A 56 12.95 10.55 -27.18
C LYS A 56 11.84 9.58 -26.84
N LYS A 57 11.49 8.73 -27.77
CA LYS A 57 10.74 7.52 -27.44
C LYS A 57 11.59 6.78 -26.41
N PRO A 58 11.04 6.33 -25.30
CA PRO A 58 11.81 5.58 -24.32
C PRO A 58 12.51 4.46 -25.06
N SER A 59 13.79 4.25 -24.76
CA SER A 59 14.55 3.17 -25.39
C SER A 59 13.82 1.85 -25.13
N GLN A 60 13.90 0.89 -26.04
CA GLN A 60 13.27 -0.41 -25.84
C GLN A 60 13.75 -1.07 -24.56
N TYR A 61 14.99 -0.77 -24.15
CA TYR A 61 15.63 -1.23 -22.93
C TYR A 61 14.90 -0.68 -21.68
N GLU A 62 14.65 0.62 -21.60
CA GLU A 62 13.91 1.25 -20.48
C GLU A 62 12.51 0.65 -20.33
N ARG A 63 11.78 0.44 -21.43
CA ARG A 63 10.46 -0.21 -21.39
C ARG A 63 10.53 -1.63 -20.87
N LYS A 64 11.53 -2.43 -21.29
CA LYS A 64 11.75 -3.79 -20.81
C LYS A 64 12.06 -3.79 -19.31
N ARG A 65 12.92 -2.87 -18.84
CA ARG A 65 13.29 -2.73 -17.44
C ARG A 65 12.10 -2.33 -16.57
N LEU A 66 11.32 -1.32 -16.96
CA LEU A 66 10.11 -0.93 -16.25
C LEU A 66 9.10 -2.07 -16.19
N ARG A 67 8.88 -2.78 -17.30
CA ARG A 67 7.98 -3.95 -17.35
C ARG A 67 8.45 -5.06 -16.41
N TYR A 68 9.75 -5.29 -16.31
CA TYR A 68 10.32 -6.25 -15.36
C TYR A 68 9.93 -5.92 -13.92
N PHE A 69 10.13 -4.68 -13.46
CA PHE A 69 9.77 -4.28 -12.10
C PHE A 69 8.25 -4.29 -11.84
N TYR A 70 7.45 -3.95 -12.83
CA TYR A 70 6.00 -4.03 -12.71
C TYR A 70 5.53 -5.50 -12.64
N ASN A 71 6.10 -6.37 -13.44
CA ASN A 71 5.82 -7.80 -13.37
C ASN A 71 6.25 -8.39 -12.03
N ILE A 72 7.44 -8.06 -11.53
CA ILE A 72 7.87 -8.47 -10.18
C ILE A 72 6.82 -8.03 -9.15
N THR A 73 6.38 -6.77 -9.19
CA THR A 73 5.37 -6.29 -8.24
C THR A 73 4.09 -7.11 -8.32
N GLY A 74 3.60 -7.37 -9.53
CA GLY A 74 2.43 -8.22 -9.74
C GLY A 74 2.62 -9.63 -9.20
N THR A 75 3.75 -10.28 -9.54
CA THR A 75 4.09 -11.63 -9.04
C THR A 75 4.17 -11.68 -7.52
N LEU A 76 4.79 -10.68 -6.87
CA LEU A 76 4.91 -10.61 -5.42
C LEU A 76 3.56 -10.46 -4.73
N LEU A 77 2.66 -9.63 -5.27
CA LEU A 77 1.31 -9.48 -4.72
C LEU A 77 0.46 -10.74 -4.90
N MET A 78 0.60 -11.42 -6.04
CA MET A 78 -0.02 -12.75 -6.24
C MET A 78 0.55 -13.77 -5.25
N ALA A 79 1.87 -13.82 -5.10
CA ALA A 79 2.53 -14.71 -4.15
C ALA A 79 2.06 -14.46 -2.72
N LYS A 80 1.91 -13.19 -2.30
CA LYS A 80 1.34 -12.84 -0.98
C LYS A 80 -0.02 -13.48 -0.79
N LEU A 81 -0.93 -13.32 -1.74
CA LEU A 81 -2.28 -13.86 -1.67
C LEU A 81 -2.27 -15.40 -1.55
N PHE A 82 -1.48 -16.07 -2.41
CA PHE A 82 -1.40 -17.53 -2.40
C PHE A 82 -0.73 -18.07 -1.12
N ILE A 83 0.35 -17.44 -0.64
CA ILE A 83 1.02 -17.88 0.60
C ILE A 83 0.10 -17.66 1.80
N GLU A 84 -0.64 -16.55 1.84
CA GLU A 84 -1.60 -16.28 2.92
C GLU A 84 -2.73 -17.31 2.93
N ALA A 85 -3.32 -17.61 1.77
CA ALA A 85 -4.35 -18.62 1.63
C ALA A 85 -3.82 -20.03 1.96
N ALA A 86 -2.63 -20.41 1.47
CA ALA A 86 -1.99 -21.67 1.77
C ALA A 86 -1.67 -21.82 3.26
N SER A 87 -1.18 -20.75 3.91
CA SER A 87 -0.91 -20.77 5.35
C SER A 87 -2.17 -21.00 6.16
N LEU A 88 -3.26 -20.33 5.81
CA LEU A 88 -4.56 -20.57 6.47
C LEU A 88 -5.05 -22.00 6.26
N LEU A 89 -4.95 -22.52 5.04
CA LEU A 89 -5.34 -23.90 4.72
C LEU A 89 -4.53 -24.92 5.55
N VAL A 90 -3.22 -24.73 5.63
CA VAL A 90 -2.33 -25.58 6.45
C VAL A 90 -2.75 -25.54 7.93
N PHE A 91 -3.05 -24.36 8.48
CA PHE A 91 -3.53 -24.26 9.86
C PHE A 91 -4.86 -24.97 10.07
N TYR A 92 -5.81 -24.84 9.16
CA TYR A 92 -7.08 -25.58 9.27
C TYR A 92 -6.88 -27.11 9.18
N ILE A 93 -5.99 -27.59 8.31
CA ILE A 93 -5.65 -29.02 8.22
C ILE A 93 -4.99 -29.49 9.50
N LEU A 94 -4.02 -28.75 10.06
CA LEU A 94 -3.35 -29.10 11.31
C LEU A 94 -4.33 -29.15 12.49
N MET A 95 -5.24 -28.17 12.56
CA MET A 95 -6.30 -28.16 13.58
C MET A 95 -7.23 -29.37 13.45
N PHE A 96 -7.60 -29.72 12.22
CA PHE A 96 -8.41 -30.92 11.97
C PHE A 96 -7.69 -32.20 12.44
N LEU A 97 -6.43 -32.36 12.04
CA LEU A 97 -5.62 -33.52 12.44
C LEU A 97 -5.43 -33.60 13.95
N PHE A 98 -5.16 -32.47 14.59
CA PHE A 98 -5.01 -32.40 16.05
C PHE A 98 -6.32 -32.73 16.77
N ALA A 99 -7.43 -32.18 16.33
CA ALA A 99 -8.74 -32.49 16.90
C ALA A 99 -9.12 -33.97 16.74
N PHE A 100 -8.84 -34.55 15.56
CA PHE A 100 -9.08 -35.96 15.28
C PHE A 100 -8.22 -36.88 16.15
N ALA A 101 -6.96 -36.49 16.41
CA ALA A 101 -6.05 -37.26 17.27
C ALA A 101 -6.45 -37.23 18.75
N LEU A 102 -7.01 -36.11 19.24
CA LEU A 102 -7.41 -35.96 20.65
C LEU A 102 -8.80 -36.48 20.95
N SER A 103 -9.71 -36.41 20.01
CA SER A 103 -11.09 -36.83 20.19
C SER A 103 -11.68 -37.31 18.86
N PRO A 104 -12.15 -38.57 18.79
CA PRO A 104 -12.83 -39.05 17.59
C PRO A 104 -14.14 -38.31 17.30
N ASN A 105 -14.69 -37.59 18.28
CA ASN A 105 -15.84 -36.71 18.09
C ASN A 105 -15.34 -35.35 17.64
N LEU A 106 -15.63 -34.95 16.43
CA LEU A 106 -15.23 -33.68 15.80
C LEU A 106 -15.75 -32.40 16.53
N ASN A 107 -16.41 -32.55 17.67
CA ASN A 107 -16.97 -31.43 18.46
C ASN A 107 -15.89 -30.42 18.87
N PHE A 108 -14.69 -30.89 19.22
CA PHE A 108 -13.57 -29.98 19.54
C PHE A 108 -13.14 -29.16 18.31
N TYR A 109 -13.11 -29.78 17.13
CA TYR A 109 -12.77 -29.11 15.89
C TYR A 109 -13.78 -28.01 15.55
N TYR A 110 -15.08 -28.30 15.64
CA TYR A 110 -16.13 -27.30 15.41
C TYR A 110 -16.12 -26.19 16.45
N SER A 111 -15.90 -26.50 17.72
CA SER A 111 -15.76 -25.50 18.77
C SER A 111 -14.56 -24.58 18.51
N ALA A 112 -13.39 -25.14 18.17
CA ALA A 112 -12.19 -24.35 17.87
C ALA A 112 -12.34 -23.53 16.60
N LEU A 113 -13.04 -24.03 15.58
CA LEU A 113 -13.33 -23.27 14.35
C LEU A 113 -14.35 -22.14 14.56
N SER A 114 -15.23 -22.26 15.53
CA SER A 114 -16.18 -21.20 15.89
C SER A 114 -15.53 -20.09 16.69
N ASP A 115 -14.38 -20.35 17.35
CA ASP A 115 -13.66 -19.38 18.18
C ASP A 115 -12.97 -18.31 17.31
N GLU A 116 -13.45 -17.08 17.41
CA GLU A 116 -12.91 -15.94 16.68
C GLU A 116 -11.49 -15.59 17.12
N THR A 117 -11.12 -15.85 18.37
CA THR A 117 -9.75 -15.60 18.87
C THR A 117 -8.74 -16.49 18.15
N ILE A 118 -9.08 -17.77 17.96
CA ILE A 118 -8.26 -18.73 17.22
C ILE A 118 -8.14 -18.30 15.74
N LYS A 119 -9.22 -17.85 15.13
CA LYS A 119 -9.19 -17.32 13.74
C LYS A 119 -8.28 -16.11 13.62
N TYR A 120 -8.30 -15.17 14.58
CA TYR A 120 -7.35 -14.04 14.59
C TYR A 120 -5.90 -14.48 14.77
N ALA A 121 -5.62 -15.45 15.64
CA ALA A 121 -4.28 -16.00 15.81
C ALA A 121 -3.75 -16.59 14.49
N PHE A 122 -4.53 -17.39 13.81
CA PHE A 122 -4.14 -17.94 12.50
C PHE A 122 -3.94 -16.87 11.45
N ARG A 123 -4.82 -15.87 11.41
CA ARG A 123 -4.68 -14.72 10.50
C ARG A 123 -3.40 -13.94 10.75
N ILE A 124 -3.04 -13.69 12.01
CA ILE A 124 -1.78 -13.01 12.38
C ILE A 124 -0.58 -13.77 11.82
N ILE A 125 -0.53 -15.09 12.06
CA ILE A 125 0.58 -15.94 11.59
C ILE A 125 0.63 -15.97 10.07
N ALA A 126 -0.52 -16.15 9.39
CA ALA A 126 -0.59 -16.18 7.94
C ALA A 126 -0.14 -14.85 7.30
N VAL A 127 -0.54 -13.70 7.88
CA VAL A 127 -0.12 -12.37 7.41
C VAL A 127 1.38 -12.16 7.63
N ILE A 128 1.93 -12.56 8.77
CA ILE A 128 3.37 -12.42 9.06
C ILE A 128 4.18 -13.29 8.10
N VAL A 129 3.81 -14.55 7.92
CA VAL A 129 4.51 -15.48 7.03
C VAL A 129 4.45 -15.02 5.58
N SER A 130 3.26 -14.67 5.08
CA SER A 130 3.07 -14.26 3.70
C SER A 130 3.78 -12.93 3.41
N SER A 131 3.60 -11.93 4.28
CA SER A 131 4.20 -10.60 4.07
C SER A 131 5.70 -10.60 4.31
N GLY A 132 6.19 -11.35 5.31
CA GLY A 132 7.62 -11.48 5.58
C GLY A 132 8.36 -12.15 4.43
N SER A 133 7.90 -13.31 3.96
CA SER A 133 8.51 -14.03 2.84
C SER A 133 8.51 -13.21 1.56
N VAL A 134 7.39 -12.57 1.23
CA VAL A 134 7.25 -11.71 0.04
C VAL A 134 8.10 -10.44 0.16
N PHE A 135 8.23 -9.86 1.35
CA PHE A 135 9.08 -8.68 1.56
C PHE A 135 10.55 -9.01 1.31
N PHE A 136 11.07 -10.07 1.90
CA PHE A 136 12.47 -10.46 1.69
C PHE A 136 12.75 -10.87 0.24
N ALA A 137 11.89 -11.68 -0.37
CA ALA A 137 11.99 -12.02 -1.79
C ALA A 137 11.92 -10.78 -2.68
N GLY A 138 10.97 -9.89 -2.37
CA GLY A 138 10.77 -8.65 -3.11
C GLY A 138 11.96 -7.70 -3.03
N CYS A 139 12.56 -7.53 -1.86
CA CYS A 139 13.78 -6.74 -1.72
C CYS A 139 14.93 -7.30 -2.58
N ARG A 140 15.08 -8.62 -2.62
CA ARG A 140 16.11 -9.26 -3.45
C ARG A 140 15.87 -9.08 -4.95
N PHE A 141 14.66 -9.36 -5.43
CA PHE A 141 14.32 -9.26 -6.86
C PHE A 141 14.21 -7.81 -7.37
N SER A 142 13.85 -6.87 -6.49
CA SER A 142 13.73 -5.45 -6.85
C SER A 142 15.03 -4.67 -6.60
N GLU A 143 16.09 -5.34 -6.17
CA GLU A 143 17.40 -4.73 -5.84
C GLU A 143 17.28 -3.64 -4.75
N LEU A 144 16.36 -3.83 -3.79
CA LEU A 144 16.10 -2.90 -2.70
C LEU A 144 16.80 -3.35 -1.42
N LYS A 145 17.45 -2.43 -0.73
CA LYS A 145 18.01 -2.71 0.61
C LYS A 145 16.93 -2.50 1.68
N PRO A 146 16.55 -3.53 2.48
CA PRO A 146 15.50 -3.39 3.51
C PRO A 146 15.76 -2.23 4.47
N ALA A 147 17.01 -2.03 4.88
CA ALA A 147 17.38 -0.94 5.78
C ALA A 147 17.12 0.46 5.19
N ARG A 148 17.23 0.64 3.87
CA ARG A 148 16.93 1.92 3.20
C ARG A 148 15.44 2.20 3.10
N LEU A 149 14.61 1.16 3.00
CA LEU A 149 13.16 1.31 3.00
C LEU A 149 12.63 1.75 4.38
N LEU A 150 13.31 1.33 5.44
CA LEU A 150 12.93 1.63 6.82
C LEU A 150 13.55 2.97 7.29
N LYS A 151 14.84 3.22 7.01
CA LYS A 151 15.52 4.45 7.43
C LYS A 151 15.27 5.58 6.42
N GLY A 152 14.51 6.58 6.84
CA GLY A 152 14.33 7.80 6.06
C GLY A 152 15.53 8.76 6.15
N LYS A 153 15.63 9.66 5.17
CA LYS A 153 16.70 10.68 5.12
C LYS A 153 16.31 12.00 5.82
N GLY A 154 15.13 12.12 6.42
CA GLY A 154 14.64 13.39 6.96
C GLY A 154 14.14 13.34 8.40
N THR A 155 14.22 14.47 9.10
CA THR A 155 13.56 14.66 10.40
C THR A 155 12.05 14.77 10.20
N ILE A 156 11.30 13.93 10.90
CA ILE A 156 9.85 13.94 10.86
C ILE A 156 9.38 15.17 11.67
N LYS A 157 8.69 16.11 11.03
CA LYS A 157 8.12 17.27 11.71
C LYS A 157 6.83 16.85 12.43
N THR A 158 6.71 17.15 13.70
CA THR A 158 5.52 16.83 14.52
C THR A 158 4.23 17.36 13.91
N GLY A 159 4.26 18.58 13.35
CA GLY A 159 3.09 19.15 12.66
C GLY A 159 2.60 18.32 11.46
N ASP A 160 3.50 17.71 10.71
CA ASP A 160 3.13 16.84 9.58
C ASP A 160 2.53 15.50 10.05
N VAL A 161 3.01 15.00 11.19
CA VAL A 161 2.45 13.77 11.79
C VAL A 161 1.01 14.02 12.24
N VAL A 162 0.78 15.12 12.97
CA VAL A 162 -0.56 15.52 13.42
C VAL A 162 -1.49 15.74 12.24
N LEU A 163 -1.04 16.50 11.24
CA LEU A 163 -1.80 16.76 10.01
C LEU A 163 -2.18 15.45 9.28
N SER A 164 -1.24 14.53 9.20
CA SER A 164 -1.44 13.24 8.55
C SER A 164 -2.35 12.31 9.35
N PHE A 165 -2.21 12.29 10.67
CA PHE A 165 -3.08 11.53 11.56
C PHE A 165 -4.52 12.03 11.47
N MET A 166 -4.76 13.34 11.57
CA MET A 166 -6.09 13.93 11.46
C MET A 166 -6.72 13.69 10.08
N THR A 167 -5.94 13.76 9.00
CA THR A 167 -6.41 13.36 7.66
C THR A 167 -6.77 11.87 7.62
N GLY A 168 -5.99 11.02 8.27
CA GLY A 168 -6.30 9.58 8.39
C GLY A 168 -7.59 9.33 9.15
N MET A 169 -7.84 10.07 10.23
CA MET A 169 -9.10 9.99 11.00
C MET A 169 -10.31 10.42 10.15
N PHE A 170 -10.16 11.46 9.33
CA PHE A 170 -11.19 11.84 8.36
C PHE A 170 -11.52 10.72 7.38
N VAL A 171 -10.49 10.06 6.81
CA VAL A 171 -10.69 8.92 5.91
C VAL A 171 -11.36 7.76 6.63
N ALA A 172 -11.00 7.49 7.90
CA ALA A 172 -11.66 6.46 8.71
C ALA A 172 -13.13 6.79 8.99
N ALA A 173 -13.45 8.05 9.27
CA ALA A 173 -14.84 8.50 9.44
C ALA A 173 -15.66 8.33 8.15
N LEU A 174 -15.10 8.71 7.00
CA LEU A 174 -15.73 8.44 5.69
C LEU A 174 -15.92 6.94 5.44
N ALA A 175 -14.93 6.12 5.83
CA ALA A 175 -15.04 4.67 5.74
C ALA A 175 -16.24 4.13 6.50
N ASN A 176 -16.43 4.59 7.73
CA ASN A 176 -17.57 4.19 8.56
C ASN A 176 -18.90 4.58 7.90
N ILE A 177 -19.03 5.83 7.42
CA ILE A 177 -20.26 6.29 6.73
C ILE A 177 -20.55 5.42 5.51
N ILE A 178 -19.55 5.18 4.67
CA ILE A 178 -19.71 4.35 3.47
C ILE A 178 -20.12 2.93 3.86
N THR A 179 -19.47 2.34 4.84
CA THR A 179 -19.75 0.98 5.31
C THR A 179 -21.16 0.86 5.84
N PHE A 180 -21.63 1.83 6.64
CA PHE A 180 -23.02 1.85 7.15
C PHE A 180 -24.07 2.03 6.04
N SER A 181 -23.70 2.63 4.92
CA SER A 181 -24.59 2.82 3.77
C SER A 181 -24.77 1.56 2.93
N PHE A 182 -23.93 0.54 3.12
CA PHE A 182 -24.01 -0.73 2.38
C PHE A 182 -24.59 -1.82 3.29
N PRO A 183 -25.84 -2.30 3.05
CA PRO A 183 -26.51 -3.27 3.91
C PRO A 183 -25.82 -4.65 3.98
N PHE A 184 -24.94 -4.95 3.05
CA PHE A 184 -24.19 -6.22 2.96
C PHE A 184 -22.74 -6.11 3.43
N SER A 185 -22.37 -5.05 4.11
CA SER A 185 -21.02 -4.89 4.61
C SER A 185 -20.94 -5.28 6.07
N PRO A 186 -20.27 -6.40 6.42
CA PRO A 186 -19.76 -6.54 7.77
C PRO A 186 -18.87 -5.33 8.01
N THR A 187 -19.03 -4.71 9.15
CA THR A 187 -18.28 -3.51 9.55
C THR A 187 -16.79 -3.67 9.19
N ALA A 188 -16.32 -2.99 8.17
CA ALA A 188 -15.01 -3.22 7.56
C ALA A 188 -13.83 -2.99 8.53
N TYR A 189 -14.10 -2.34 9.65
CA TYR A 189 -13.14 -2.03 10.69
C TYR A 189 -13.47 -2.64 12.06
N MET A 190 -14.63 -3.30 12.19
CA MET A 190 -15.01 -3.95 13.44
C MET A 190 -15.26 -5.43 13.19
N PRO A 191 -14.60 -6.33 13.90
CA PRO A 191 -14.98 -7.73 13.90
C PRO A 191 -16.40 -7.89 14.41
N SER A 192 -17.26 -8.53 13.65
CA SER A 192 -18.67 -8.76 14.03
C SER A 192 -18.80 -9.49 15.37
N ALA A 193 -17.85 -10.35 15.70
CA ALA A 193 -17.80 -11.07 16.98
C ALA A 193 -17.60 -10.15 18.19
N MET A 194 -17.00 -8.98 18.04
CA MET A 194 -16.87 -8.02 19.14
C MET A 194 -18.22 -7.50 19.64
N TYR A 195 -19.28 -7.53 18.80
CA TYR A 195 -20.62 -7.13 19.21
C TYR A 195 -21.35 -8.17 20.06
N ILE A 196 -20.90 -9.43 20.03
CA ILE A 196 -21.63 -10.55 20.61
C ILE A 196 -21.03 -10.96 21.97
N GLU A 197 -19.70 -10.90 22.12
CA GLU A 197 -19.02 -11.37 23.32
C GLU A 197 -18.08 -10.31 23.90
N LYS A 198 -18.26 -10.01 25.20
CA LYS A 198 -17.36 -9.14 25.98
C LYS A 198 -16.09 -9.91 26.40
N ASP A 199 -15.36 -10.43 25.41
CA ASP A 199 -14.14 -11.20 25.67
C ASP A 199 -12.89 -10.35 25.39
N TRP A 200 -12.10 -10.12 26.44
CA TRP A 200 -10.86 -9.37 26.37
C TRP A 200 -9.78 -10.05 25.54
N THR A 201 -9.79 -11.39 25.46
CA THR A 201 -8.82 -12.15 24.67
C THR A 201 -9.08 -11.93 23.19
N LEU A 202 -10.34 -11.92 22.77
CA LEU A 202 -10.77 -11.58 21.41
C LEU A 202 -10.41 -10.13 21.08
N VAL A 203 -10.69 -9.18 21.96
CA VAL A 203 -10.33 -7.77 21.80
C VAL A 203 -8.84 -7.61 21.60
N ALA A 204 -8.02 -8.26 22.44
CA ALA A 204 -6.56 -8.20 22.33
C ALA A 204 -6.03 -8.81 21.01
N ALA A 205 -6.54 -9.97 20.61
CA ALA A 205 -6.16 -10.63 19.36
C ALA A 205 -6.54 -9.78 18.13
N ALA A 206 -7.74 -9.22 18.12
CA ALA A 206 -8.21 -8.34 17.06
C ALA A 206 -7.43 -7.03 17.01
N ALA A 207 -7.09 -6.43 18.16
CA ALA A 207 -6.26 -5.23 18.25
C ALA A 207 -4.84 -5.50 17.71
N LEU A 208 -4.21 -6.58 18.12
CA LEU A 208 -2.91 -6.98 17.62
C LEU A 208 -2.93 -7.18 16.11
N CYS A 209 -3.93 -7.88 15.60
CA CYS A 209 -4.08 -8.12 14.15
C CYS A 209 -4.31 -6.83 13.36
N ASN A 210 -5.35 -6.07 13.70
CA ASN A 210 -5.83 -4.95 12.89
C ASN A 210 -5.07 -3.64 13.13
N CYS A 211 -4.55 -3.42 14.36
CA CYS A 211 -3.84 -2.17 14.68
C CYS A 211 -2.32 -2.27 14.48
N ILE A 212 -1.73 -3.47 14.51
CA ILE A 212 -0.27 -3.63 14.44
C ILE A 212 0.13 -4.45 13.21
N VAL A 213 -0.30 -5.71 13.13
CA VAL A 213 0.22 -6.67 12.14
C VAL A 213 -0.17 -6.28 10.71
N ILE A 214 -1.45 -6.02 10.45
CA ILE A 214 -1.92 -5.64 9.11
C ILE A 214 -1.32 -4.30 8.66
N PRO A 215 -1.32 -3.20 9.45
CA PRO A 215 -0.67 -1.96 9.06
C PRO A 215 0.82 -2.08 8.76
N ALA A 216 1.55 -2.90 9.53
CA ALA A 216 2.96 -3.18 9.30
C ALA A 216 3.17 -3.95 7.98
N ALA A 217 2.41 -5.03 7.78
CA ALA A 217 2.47 -5.86 6.58
C ALA A 217 2.15 -5.05 5.32
N ASP A 218 1.05 -4.30 5.32
CA ASP A 218 0.65 -3.44 4.20
C ASP A 218 1.66 -2.33 3.96
N GLY A 219 2.25 -1.79 5.03
CA GLY A 219 3.33 -0.82 4.95
C GLY A 219 4.53 -1.37 4.18
N LEU A 220 5.00 -2.55 4.52
CA LEU A 220 6.15 -3.18 3.89
C LEU A 220 5.88 -3.55 2.43
N ILE A 221 4.72 -4.12 2.14
CA ILE A 221 4.38 -4.63 0.81
C ILE A 221 3.97 -3.50 -0.15
N PHE A 222 2.93 -2.73 0.20
CA PHE A 222 2.39 -1.73 -0.74
C PHE A 222 3.20 -0.44 -0.74
N ARG A 223 3.66 0.06 0.41
CA ARG A 223 4.41 1.32 0.53
C ARG A 223 5.92 1.12 0.42
N GLY A 224 6.42 -0.03 0.84
CA GLY A 224 7.84 -0.40 0.68
C GLY A 224 8.15 -0.89 -0.74
N LEU A 225 7.63 -2.05 -1.13
CA LEU A 225 7.99 -2.72 -2.38
C LEU A 225 7.21 -2.16 -3.59
N ALA A 226 5.86 -2.22 -3.54
CA ALA A 226 5.05 -1.87 -4.70
C ALA A 226 5.22 -0.40 -5.07
N LEU A 227 5.14 0.51 -4.10
CA LEU A 227 5.33 1.94 -4.33
C LEU A 227 6.70 2.25 -4.97
N LYS A 228 7.80 1.68 -4.44
CA LYS A 228 9.15 1.93 -4.98
C LYS A 228 9.31 1.40 -6.41
N ASN A 229 8.81 0.21 -6.70
CA ASN A 229 8.87 -0.36 -8.04
C ASN A 229 8.02 0.43 -9.05
N LEU A 230 6.80 0.81 -8.68
CA LEU A 230 5.88 1.55 -9.54
C LEU A 230 6.29 3.02 -9.70
N SER A 231 6.99 3.60 -8.73
CA SER A 231 7.49 4.98 -8.79
C SER A 231 8.70 5.16 -9.73
N ARG A 232 9.29 4.07 -10.23
CA ARG A 232 10.46 4.15 -11.13
C ARG A 232 10.20 4.95 -12.42
N ALA A 233 8.95 5.01 -12.88
CA ALA A 233 8.59 5.85 -14.03
C ALA A 233 8.13 7.24 -13.61
N SER A 234 7.41 7.35 -12.49
CA SER A 234 6.89 8.62 -11.96
C SER A 234 6.39 8.41 -10.53
N GLN A 235 6.75 9.29 -9.61
CA GLN A 235 6.31 9.22 -8.21
C GLN A 235 4.78 9.28 -8.08
N ARG A 236 4.12 10.23 -8.77
CA ARG A 236 2.66 10.34 -8.74
C ARG A 236 1.97 9.09 -9.27
N PHE A 237 2.49 8.53 -10.36
CA PHE A 237 1.97 7.29 -10.92
C PHE A 237 2.12 6.14 -9.92
N GLY A 238 3.29 6.00 -9.29
CA GLY A 238 3.54 5.00 -8.26
C GLY A 238 2.59 5.14 -7.07
N ILE A 239 2.37 6.36 -6.55
CA ILE A 239 1.44 6.64 -5.46
C ILE A 239 0.02 6.16 -5.83
N ILE A 240 -0.51 6.59 -6.96
CA ILE A 240 -1.89 6.25 -7.38
C ILE A 240 -2.04 4.76 -7.62
N THR A 241 -1.10 4.14 -8.35
CA THR A 241 -1.20 2.73 -8.71
C THR A 241 -0.99 1.81 -7.50
N SER A 242 -0.02 2.12 -6.63
CA SER A 242 0.19 1.35 -5.40
C SER A 242 -1.02 1.45 -4.46
N SER A 243 -1.64 2.63 -4.37
CA SER A 243 -2.86 2.83 -3.57
C SER A 243 -4.05 2.07 -4.15
N LEU A 244 -4.17 2.02 -5.47
CA LEU A 244 -5.21 1.24 -6.14
C LEU A 244 -5.02 -0.27 -5.91
N LEU A 245 -3.79 -0.77 -6.02
CA LEU A 245 -3.49 -2.18 -5.74
C LEU A 245 -3.74 -2.54 -4.26
N CYS A 246 -3.42 -1.64 -3.32
CA CYS A 246 -3.73 -1.82 -1.91
C CYS A 246 -5.25 -1.88 -1.67
N ALA A 247 -6.02 -1.01 -2.32
CA ALA A 247 -7.48 -1.01 -2.22
C ALA A 247 -8.10 -2.30 -2.79
N LEU A 248 -7.63 -2.74 -3.95
CA LEU A 248 -8.08 -4.02 -4.54
C LEU A 248 -7.75 -5.22 -3.65
N ALA A 249 -6.60 -5.18 -2.97
CA ALA A 249 -6.17 -6.25 -2.06
C ALA A 249 -7.05 -6.40 -0.81
N THR A 250 -7.91 -5.43 -0.48
CA THR A 250 -8.91 -5.59 0.59
C THR A 250 -9.96 -6.65 0.25
N CYS A 251 -10.16 -6.93 -1.04
CA CYS A 251 -11.18 -7.85 -1.55
C CYS A 251 -12.58 -7.59 -0.95
N SER A 252 -12.93 -6.30 -0.75
CA SER A 252 -14.23 -5.87 -0.21
C SER A 252 -14.64 -4.58 -0.90
N LEU A 253 -15.75 -4.63 -1.64
CA LEU A 253 -16.24 -3.47 -2.41
C LEU A 253 -16.46 -2.21 -1.53
N PRO A 254 -17.13 -2.30 -0.35
CA PRO A 254 -17.32 -1.14 0.51
C PRO A 254 -16.00 -0.59 1.07
N ALA A 255 -15.03 -1.46 1.34
CA ALA A 255 -13.74 -1.06 1.89
C ALA A 255 -12.77 -0.51 0.84
N MET A 256 -13.01 -0.72 -0.46
CA MET A 256 -12.08 -0.32 -1.52
C MET A 256 -11.83 1.19 -1.56
N LEU A 257 -12.89 2.01 -1.52
CA LEU A 257 -12.73 3.46 -1.61
C LEU A 257 -12.02 4.05 -0.39
N PRO A 258 -12.42 3.72 0.85
CA PRO A 258 -11.66 4.10 2.05
C PRO A 258 -10.21 3.63 2.04
N ALA A 259 -9.96 2.39 1.67
CA ALA A 259 -8.61 1.84 1.59
C ALA A 259 -7.75 2.55 0.53
N PHE A 260 -8.35 2.93 -0.61
CA PHE A 260 -7.69 3.74 -1.62
C PHE A 260 -7.26 5.10 -1.08
N LEU A 261 -8.18 5.83 -0.44
CA LEU A 261 -7.91 7.16 0.13
C LEU A 261 -6.85 7.09 1.23
N MET A 262 -6.98 6.11 2.15
CA MET A 262 -6.00 5.88 3.20
C MET A 262 -4.62 5.53 2.61
N SER A 263 -4.57 4.62 1.66
CA SER A 263 -3.30 4.24 1.02
C SER A 263 -2.67 5.40 0.24
N LEU A 264 -3.46 6.23 -0.42
CA LEU A 264 -2.99 7.43 -1.13
C LEU A 264 -2.34 8.43 -0.17
N LEU A 265 -2.97 8.68 0.99
CA LEU A 265 -2.40 9.47 2.07
C LEU A 265 -1.06 8.89 2.52
N LEU A 266 -1.03 7.62 2.86
CA LEU A 266 0.14 6.95 3.44
C LEU A 266 1.29 6.77 2.44
N CYS A 267 0.99 6.52 1.16
CA CYS A 267 1.99 6.51 0.09
C CYS A 267 2.62 7.90 -0.11
N SER A 268 1.82 8.98 -0.03
CA SER A 268 2.35 10.34 -0.14
C SER A 268 3.32 10.68 1.00
N ILE A 269 3.03 10.20 2.22
CA ILE A 269 3.91 10.33 3.39
C ILE A 269 5.20 9.55 3.19
N THR A 270 5.08 8.31 2.71
CA THR A 270 6.25 7.46 2.44
C THR A 270 7.19 8.10 1.41
N VAL A 271 6.65 8.71 0.36
CA VAL A 271 7.45 9.43 -0.65
C VAL A 271 8.09 10.67 -0.03
N LYS A 272 7.32 11.46 0.75
CA LYS A 272 7.82 12.70 1.38
C LYS A 272 9.02 12.44 2.30
N TYR A 273 8.96 11.38 3.12
CA TYR A 273 10.02 11.06 4.08
C TYR A 273 11.00 10.00 3.59
N ASN A 274 10.79 9.47 2.39
CA ASN A 274 11.56 8.35 1.83
C ASN A 274 11.71 7.18 2.83
N SER A 275 10.68 6.93 3.64
CA SER A 275 10.64 5.91 4.69
C SER A 275 9.23 5.36 4.87
N VAL A 276 9.15 4.06 5.10
CA VAL A 276 7.88 3.36 5.35
C VAL A 276 7.41 3.57 6.81
N ILE A 277 8.33 3.76 7.75
CA ILE A 277 8.02 3.83 9.19
C ILE A 277 6.98 4.90 9.53
N PRO A 278 7.08 6.18 9.10
CA PRO A 278 6.09 7.19 9.44
C PRO A 278 4.68 6.83 8.99
N SER A 279 4.56 6.28 7.78
CA SER A 279 3.26 5.87 7.24
C SER A 279 2.66 4.66 7.97
N VAL A 280 3.50 3.73 8.41
CA VAL A 280 3.06 2.59 9.24
C VAL A 280 2.56 3.08 10.59
N LEU A 281 3.32 3.93 11.28
CA LEU A 281 2.95 4.46 12.60
C LEU A 281 1.64 5.25 12.55
N ILE A 282 1.44 6.09 11.52
CA ILE A 282 0.18 6.82 11.33
C ILE A 282 -0.97 5.85 11.07
N HIS A 283 -0.78 4.82 10.25
CA HIS A 283 -1.81 3.81 10.00
C HIS A 283 -2.18 3.05 11.28
N MET A 284 -1.17 2.64 12.06
CA MET A 284 -1.38 2.01 13.36
C MET A 284 -2.16 2.93 14.30
N ALA A 285 -1.78 4.21 14.39
CA ALA A 285 -2.45 5.18 15.26
C ALA A 285 -3.92 5.41 14.88
N VAL A 286 -4.23 5.52 13.57
CA VAL A 286 -5.61 5.67 13.08
C VAL A 286 -6.44 4.43 13.41
N ASN A 287 -5.91 3.22 13.13
CA ASN A 287 -6.62 1.99 13.42
C ASN A 287 -6.83 1.79 14.94
N THR A 288 -5.80 2.12 15.75
CA THR A 288 -5.89 2.03 17.22
C THR A 288 -6.95 3.00 17.75
N SER A 289 -6.99 4.23 17.25
CA SER A 289 -8.00 5.21 17.66
C SER A 289 -9.42 4.73 17.32
N SER A 290 -9.62 4.19 16.13
CA SER A 290 -10.90 3.61 15.73
C SER A 290 -11.27 2.40 16.59
N MET A 291 -10.29 1.55 16.91
CA MET A 291 -10.48 0.37 17.75
C MET A 291 -10.87 0.72 19.19
N ILE A 292 -10.21 1.72 19.80
CA ILE A 292 -10.53 2.19 21.15
C ILE A 292 -11.98 2.62 21.25
N ILE A 293 -12.45 3.42 20.29
CA ILE A 293 -13.84 3.88 20.26
C ILE A 293 -14.80 2.71 20.08
N SER A 294 -14.46 1.74 19.25
CA SER A 294 -15.26 0.54 19.03
C SER A 294 -15.37 -0.31 20.29
N VAL A 295 -14.24 -0.55 20.96
CA VAL A 295 -14.21 -1.30 22.23
C VAL A 295 -15.01 -0.58 23.29
N TYR A 296 -14.84 0.74 23.42
CA TYR A 296 -15.61 1.51 24.39
C TYR A 296 -17.13 1.41 24.11
N SER A 297 -17.55 1.46 22.84
CA SER A 297 -18.95 1.34 22.46
C SER A 297 -19.57 -0.03 22.85
N ILE A 298 -18.79 -1.10 22.86
CA ILE A 298 -19.23 -2.44 23.27
C ILE A 298 -19.45 -2.54 24.78
N PHE A 299 -18.57 -1.91 25.56
CA PHE A 299 -18.60 -2.00 27.02
C PHE A 299 -19.54 -0.97 27.66
N ALA A 300 -19.78 0.17 27.01
CA ALA A 300 -20.64 1.26 27.47
C ALA A 300 -21.98 1.29 26.69
N TRP A 301 -22.73 0.19 26.71
CA TRP A 301 -23.89 -0.09 25.86
C TRP A 301 -24.93 1.04 25.80
N ASP A 302 -25.27 1.65 26.93
CA ASP A 302 -26.36 2.65 27.03
C ASP A 302 -26.04 3.98 26.31
N GLN A 303 -24.77 4.29 26.07
CA GLN A 303 -24.32 5.52 25.42
C GLN A 303 -23.53 5.29 24.13
N SER A 304 -23.43 4.04 23.69
CA SER A 304 -22.55 3.64 22.58
C SER A 304 -22.91 4.34 21.27
N GLU A 305 -24.19 4.44 20.95
CA GLU A 305 -24.64 5.05 19.70
C GLU A 305 -24.38 6.56 19.65
N LEU A 306 -24.64 7.26 20.75
CA LEU A 306 -24.36 8.69 20.87
C LEU A 306 -22.84 8.95 20.75
N LEU A 307 -22.02 8.17 21.45
CA LEU A 307 -20.58 8.31 21.39
C LEU A 307 -20.04 8.09 19.96
N MET A 308 -20.50 7.06 19.28
CA MET A 308 -20.08 6.77 17.90
C MET A 308 -20.50 7.88 16.93
N ARG A 309 -21.68 8.42 17.08
CA ARG A 309 -22.15 9.56 16.27
C ARG A 309 -21.33 10.81 16.53
N VAL A 310 -21.14 11.18 17.80
CA VAL A 310 -20.35 12.35 18.20
C VAL A 310 -18.91 12.21 17.72
N TRP A 311 -18.28 11.05 17.92
CA TRP A 311 -16.93 10.79 17.43
C TRP A 311 -16.82 10.92 15.93
N THR A 312 -17.76 10.34 15.19
CA THR A 312 -17.78 10.43 13.71
C THR A 312 -17.92 11.89 13.25
N ILE A 313 -18.78 12.67 13.88
CA ILE A 313 -18.96 14.10 13.55
C ILE A 313 -17.66 14.88 13.85
N ILE A 314 -17.06 14.69 15.02
CA ILE A 314 -15.81 15.36 15.41
C ILE A 314 -14.70 15.03 14.42
N THR A 315 -14.51 13.75 14.11
CA THR A 315 -13.46 13.31 13.19
C THR A 315 -13.71 13.75 11.75
N LEU A 316 -14.98 13.85 11.34
CA LEU A 316 -15.34 14.36 10.01
C LEU A 316 -15.06 15.87 9.90
N VAL A 317 -15.48 16.65 10.89
CA VAL A 317 -15.31 18.11 10.85
C VAL A 317 -13.84 18.51 11.02
N LEU A 318 -13.21 18.11 12.13
CA LEU A 318 -11.81 18.45 12.39
C LEU A 318 -10.87 17.83 11.36
N GLY A 319 -11.04 16.55 11.08
CA GLY A 319 -10.24 15.85 10.09
C GLY A 319 -10.42 16.40 8.68
N GLY A 320 -11.65 16.86 8.33
CA GLY A 320 -11.95 17.54 7.07
C GLY A 320 -11.17 18.87 6.93
N VAL A 321 -11.14 19.69 7.98
CA VAL A 321 -10.35 20.92 8.01
C VAL A 321 -8.86 20.62 7.81
N PHE A 322 -8.32 19.65 8.56
CA PHE A 322 -6.91 19.26 8.42
C PHE A 322 -6.60 18.67 7.04
N THR A 323 -7.52 17.91 6.46
CA THR A 323 -7.38 17.38 5.09
C THR A 323 -7.34 18.53 4.07
N PHE A 324 -8.19 19.52 4.20
CA PHE A 324 -8.18 20.70 3.33
C PHE A 324 -6.86 21.49 3.46
N ILE A 325 -6.38 21.72 4.68
CA ILE A 325 -5.08 22.36 4.93
C ILE A 325 -3.96 21.55 4.26
N ARG A 326 -4.00 20.23 4.35
CA ARG A 326 -3.01 19.35 3.73
C ARG A 326 -3.02 19.46 2.20
N LEU A 327 -4.19 19.44 1.57
CA LEU A 327 -4.31 19.54 0.12
C LEU A 327 -3.71 20.86 -0.42
N ILE A 328 -3.83 21.94 0.35
CA ILE A 328 -3.23 23.22 0.00
C ILE A 328 -1.72 23.21 0.19
N ARG A 329 -1.24 22.68 1.34
CA ARG A 329 0.19 22.70 1.70
C ARG A 329 1.03 21.68 0.95
N GLU A 330 0.45 20.51 0.67
CA GLU A 330 1.17 19.35 0.14
C GLU A 330 0.43 18.76 -1.07
N PRO A 331 0.41 19.49 -2.20
CA PRO A 331 -0.17 18.93 -3.41
C PRO A 331 0.63 17.72 -3.87
N LEU A 332 -0.06 16.74 -4.47
CA LEU A 332 0.61 15.57 -5.05
C LEU A 332 1.69 16.01 -6.06
N PRO A 333 2.84 15.32 -6.10
CA PRO A 333 3.93 15.66 -6.99
C PRO A 333 3.44 15.79 -8.44
N LYS A 334 3.85 16.88 -9.11
CA LYS A 334 3.45 17.12 -10.50
C LYS A 334 4.20 16.17 -11.42
N ASN A 335 3.49 15.43 -12.25
CA ASN A 335 4.10 14.61 -13.29
C ASN A 335 4.56 15.48 -14.47
N LYS A 336 5.76 15.23 -14.97
CA LYS A 336 6.12 15.67 -16.32
C LYS A 336 5.23 14.90 -17.33
N PRO A 337 4.65 15.53 -18.36
CA PRO A 337 3.73 14.86 -19.30
C PRO A 337 4.34 13.61 -19.97
N GLU A 338 5.64 13.63 -20.19
CA GLU A 338 6.40 12.53 -20.79
C GLU A 338 6.43 11.29 -19.90
N GLN A 339 6.56 11.46 -18.59
CA GLN A 339 6.59 10.35 -17.61
C GLN A 339 5.25 9.62 -17.58
N ARG A 340 4.13 10.35 -17.62
CA ARG A 340 2.78 9.74 -17.65
C ARG A 340 2.57 8.92 -18.92
N ARG A 341 3.01 9.41 -20.08
CA ARG A 341 2.88 8.70 -21.36
C ARG A 341 3.69 7.41 -21.41
N ARG A 342 4.72 7.27 -20.58
CA ARG A 342 5.58 6.09 -20.52
C ARG A 342 5.05 5.03 -19.55
N ALA A 343 4.56 5.44 -18.38
CA ALA A 343 4.21 4.55 -17.28
C ALA A 343 2.96 3.70 -17.58
N LEU A 344 1.88 4.32 -18.03
CA LEU A 344 0.60 3.64 -18.23
C LEU A 344 0.64 2.53 -19.30
N PRO A 345 1.22 2.73 -20.50
CA PRO A 345 1.31 1.65 -21.48
C PRO A 345 2.15 0.47 -21.01
N VAL A 346 3.19 0.70 -20.21
CA VAL A 346 4.01 -0.37 -19.65
C VAL A 346 3.23 -1.16 -18.60
N LEU A 347 2.46 -0.49 -17.74
CA LEU A 347 1.59 -1.15 -16.77
C LEU A 347 0.54 -2.02 -17.46
N LEU A 348 -0.16 -1.49 -18.47
CA LEU A 348 -1.18 -2.21 -19.22
C LEU A 348 -0.63 -3.36 -20.09
N THR A 349 0.68 -3.47 -20.24
CA THR A 349 1.34 -4.59 -20.91
C THR A 349 2.08 -5.50 -19.94
N SER A 350 1.97 -5.25 -18.63
CA SER A 350 2.57 -6.06 -17.58
C SER A 350 1.61 -7.19 -17.17
N ALA A 351 1.83 -8.39 -17.70
CA ALA A 351 0.91 -9.51 -17.59
C ALA A 351 0.50 -9.83 -16.13
N PHE A 352 1.46 -9.85 -15.22
CA PHE A 352 1.18 -10.18 -13.81
C PHE A 352 0.39 -9.11 -13.07
N VAL A 353 0.51 -7.84 -13.44
CA VAL A 353 -0.34 -6.77 -12.87
C VAL A 353 -1.76 -6.88 -13.41
N ILE A 354 -1.91 -7.19 -14.71
CA ILE A 354 -3.23 -7.39 -15.33
C ILE A 354 -3.95 -8.57 -14.68
N LEU A 355 -3.25 -9.68 -14.42
CA LEU A 355 -3.82 -10.87 -13.77
C LEU A 355 -4.26 -10.63 -12.32
N LEU A 356 -3.67 -9.65 -11.62
CA LEU A 356 -4.12 -9.28 -10.27
C LEU A 356 -5.55 -8.77 -10.24
N PHE A 357 -5.98 -8.00 -11.24
CA PHE A 357 -7.33 -7.42 -11.25
C PHE A 357 -8.43 -8.50 -11.23
N PRO A 358 -8.48 -9.46 -12.17
CA PRO A 358 -9.49 -10.52 -12.11
C PRO A 358 -9.34 -11.40 -10.87
N LEU A 359 -8.12 -11.64 -10.38
CA LEU A 359 -7.90 -12.43 -9.18
C LEU A 359 -8.52 -11.77 -7.94
N TYR A 360 -8.27 -10.47 -7.73
CA TYR A 360 -8.89 -9.72 -6.63
C TYR A 360 -10.40 -9.55 -6.83
N ALA A 361 -10.88 -9.37 -8.05
CA ALA A 361 -12.31 -9.33 -8.35
C ALA A 361 -12.99 -10.65 -8.01
N LEU A 362 -12.39 -11.78 -8.39
CA LEU A 362 -12.89 -13.12 -8.08
C LEU A 362 -12.94 -13.37 -6.56
N THR A 363 -11.87 -13.01 -5.83
CA THR A 363 -11.86 -13.14 -4.38
C THR A 363 -12.87 -12.23 -3.69
N SER A 364 -13.09 -11.01 -4.21
CA SER A 364 -14.13 -10.11 -3.71
C SER A 364 -15.53 -10.68 -3.95
N LEU A 365 -15.78 -11.24 -5.14
CA LEU A 365 -17.04 -11.88 -5.49
C LEU A 365 -17.28 -13.12 -4.61
N ALA A 366 -16.27 -13.96 -4.41
CA ALA A 366 -16.37 -15.14 -3.55
C ALA A 366 -16.73 -14.76 -2.10
N LYS A 367 -16.11 -13.70 -1.55
CA LYS A 367 -16.46 -13.17 -0.22
C LYS A 367 -17.88 -12.63 -0.18
N LEU A 368 -18.33 -11.91 -1.21
CA LEU A 368 -19.69 -11.38 -1.28
C LEU A 368 -20.71 -12.52 -1.33
N LEU A 369 -20.49 -13.52 -2.17
CA LEU A 369 -21.36 -14.69 -2.26
C LEU A 369 -21.40 -15.44 -0.93
N TYR A 370 -20.27 -15.70 -0.32
CA TYR A 370 -20.20 -16.36 0.99
C TYR A 370 -21.05 -15.61 2.03
N PHE A 371 -20.97 -14.26 2.03
CA PHE A 371 -21.73 -13.43 2.96
C PHE A 371 -23.24 -13.37 2.67
N MET A 372 -23.65 -13.54 1.40
CA MET A 372 -25.07 -13.59 1.01
C MET A 372 -25.74 -14.92 1.35
N TYR A 373 -24.98 -16.01 1.48
CA TYR A 373 -25.50 -17.36 1.76
C TYR A 373 -25.41 -17.76 3.25
N MET A 374 -24.73 -16.98 4.09
CA MET A 374 -24.73 -17.09 5.56
C MET A 374 -25.67 -16.06 6.21
#